data_bed83ea063fe1b6971d903d14bd3752b
#
_entry.id   bed83ea063fe1b6971d903d14bd3752b
#
_cell.length_a   1.000
_cell.length_b   1.000
_cell.length_c   1.000
_cell.angle_alpha   90.00
_cell.angle_beta   90.00
_cell.angle_gamma   90.00
#
_symmetry.space_group_name_H-M   'P 1'
#
loop_
_entity.id
_entity.type
_entity.pdbx_description
1 polymer ?
#
loop_
_entity_poly.entity_id
_entity_poly.type
_entity_poly.pdbx_seq_one_letter_code
_entity_poly.pdbx_strand_id
1 'polypeptide(L)'
;YGDMQLIAEAYWVMKNLLGLDNGQMAEIFADWNEGKLRSYLIEITVNILRHKDKSEGYLIDKILDTAGQKGTGKWSVINAMELGMPLGLIATAVFERSLSAQKSLRETASKQFVCRRSQAVYNKSEMVKDIYSALYASKLVSYAQGFAVLQRASDAFAWNLDLASIARMWRGGCIIRSIFLNDIATAFEAKDKPKHLLLAPYFKNEMQLLLSGWKHLVAQSMKEELPVPAFSSALNYFYSLVSAKLPANMIQAQRDYFGAHTFERTDELRGQFFHENWTGHGGDTKSGTYNV
;
A
#
# COMPACT_ATOMS: atom_id res chain seq x y z
N TYR A 1 7.69 -0.70 -6.62
CA TYR A 1 7.29 0.68 -6.29
C TYR A 1 6.77 0.78 -4.87
N GLY A 2 5.77 -0.05 -4.48
CA GLY A 2 5.20 -0.05 -3.14
C GLY A 2 6.26 -0.34 -2.07
N ASP A 3 7.06 -1.38 -2.27
CA ASP A 3 8.09 -1.79 -1.32
C ASP A 3 9.15 -0.69 -1.09
N MET A 4 9.61 -0.04 -2.16
CA MET A 4 10.55 1.08 -2.05
C MET A 4 9.95 2.27 -1.31
N GLN A 5 8.69 2.61 -1.58
CA GLN A 5 7.99 3.71 -0.89
C GLN A 5 7.81 3.40 0.60
N LEU A 6 7.42 2.18 0.96
CA LEU A 6 7.26 1.74 2.34
C LEU A 6 8.58 1.80 3.13
N ILE A 7 9.69 1.38 2.52
CA ILE A 7 11.03 1.48 3.12
C ILE A 7 11.43 2.95 3.31
N ALA A 8 11.16 3.79 2.30
CA ALA A 8 11.43 5.22 2.40
C ALA A 8 10.61 5.90 3.50
N GLU A 9 9.34 5.51 3.69
CA GLU A 9 8.50 6.01 4.79
C GLU A 9 9.00 5.52 6.16
N ALA A 10 9.42 4.26 6.28
CA ALA A 10 10.05 3.75 7.50
C ALA A 10 11.32 4.54 7.87
N TYR A 11 12.21 4.74 6.90
CA TYR A 11 13.39 5.60 7.04
C TYR A 11 13.00 7.02 7.49
N TRP A 12 12.00 7.62 6.85
CA TRP A 12 11.54 8.97 7.12
C TRP A 12 10.98 9.14 8.54
N VAL A 13 10.18 8.18 9.00
CA VAL A 13 9.66 8.15 10.38
C VAL A 13 10.79 7.98 11.38
N MET A 14 11.71 7.05 11.19
CA MET A 14 12.85 6.86 12.08
C MET A 14 13.70 8.12 12.20
N LYS A 15 13.98 8.78 11.09
CA LYS A 15 14.78 9.99 11.05
C LYS A 15 14.09 11.19 11.72
N ASN A 16 12.81 11.42 11.40
CA ASN A 16 12.10 12.64 11.76
C ASN A 16 11.29 12.56 13.05
N LEU A 17 10.78 11.37 13.41
CA LEU A 17 10.03 11.19 14.64
C LEU A 17 10.91 10.73 15.80
N LEU A 18 11.90 9.87 15.53
CA LEU A 18 12.77 9.30 16.55
C LEU A 18 14.14 9.97 16.64
N GLY A 19 14.49 10.82 15.66
CA GLY A 19 15.79 11.49 15.61
C GLY A 19 16.96 10.50 15.52
N LEU A 20 16.77 9.37 14.80
CA LEU A 20 17.84 8.39 14.61
C LEU A 20 18.80 8.85 13.51
N ASP A 21 20.08 8.61 13.71
CA ASP A 21 21.09 8.81 12.68
C ASP A 21 21.13 7.63 11.68
N ASN A 22 21.85 7.81 10.58
CA ASN A 22 21.89 6.80 9.52
C ASN A 22 22.54 5.47 9.99
N GLY A 23 23.49 5.52 10.90
CA GLY A 23 24.13 4.33 11.48
C GLY A 23 23.13 3.53 12.31
N GLN A 24 22.40 4.20 13.20
CA GLN A 24 21.36 3.58 14.02
C GLN A 24 20.26 2.95 13.15
N MET A 25 19.80 3.66 12.12
CA MET A 25 18.82 3.14 11.18
C MET A 25 19.35 1.94 10.39
N ALA A 26 20.62 1.95 10.00
CA ALA A 26 21.26 0.82 9.31
C ALA A 26 21.27 -0.45 10.18
N GLU A 27 21.57 -0.32 11.47
CA GLU A 27 21.55 -1.47 12.39
C GLU A 27 20.13 -2.03 12.57
N ILE A 28 19.11 -1.17 12.66
CA ILE A 28 17.70 -1.59 12.73
C ILE A 28 17.29 -2.35 11.45
N PHE A 29 17.60 -1.81 10.26
CA PHE A 29 17.28 -2.51 9.01
C PHE A 29 18.09 -3.79 8.84
N ALA A 30 19.34 -3.85 9.34
CA ALA A 30 20.15 -5.06 9.32
C ALA A 30 19.53 -6.16 10.18
N ASP A 31 19.08 -5.83 11.40
CA ASP A 31 18.36 -6.76 12.28
C ASP A 31 17.07 -7.27 11.61
N TRP A 32 16.29 -6.39 11.01
CA TRP A 32 15.08 -6.77 10.27
C TRP A 32 15.35 -7.67 9.07
N ASN A 33 16.54 -7.54 8.46
CA ASN A 33 16.93 -8.37 7.32
C ASN A 33 17.34 -9.81 7.72
N GLU A 34 17.54 -10.08 8.99
CA GLU A 34 17.74 -11.45 9.50
C GLU A 34 16.40 -12.18 9.74
N GLY A 35 15.27 -11.44 9.75
CA GLY A 35 13.93 -11.95 10.05
C GLY A 35 12.99 -11.99 8.83
N LYS A 36 11.70 -11.80 9.11
CA LYS A 36 10.60 -11.87 8.13
C LYS A 36 10.65 -10.76 7.06
N LEU A 37 11.35 -9.66 7.33
CA LEU A 37 11.56 -8.57 6.37
C LEU A 37 12.74 -8.81 5.43
N ARG A 38 13.46 -9.95 5.56
CA ARG A 38 14.61 -10.28 4.71
C ARG A 38 14.25 -10.17 3.24
N SER A 39 14.90 -9.22 2.56
CA SER A 39 14.66 -8.92 1.16
C SER A 39 15.83 -8.14 0.56
N TYR A 40 15.95 -8.20 -0.76
CA TYR A 40 16.98 -7.44 -1.48
C TYR A 40 16.89 -5.93 -1.21
N LEU A 41 15.69 -5.36 -1.18
CA LEU A 41 15.52 -3.91 -0.94
C LEU A 41 15.90 -3.51 0.49
N ILE A 42 15.66 -4.35 1.51
CA ILE A 42 16.16 -4.09 2.87
C ILE A 42 17.69 -4.21 2.91
N GLU A 43 18.27 -5.24 2.29
CA GLU A 43 19.72 -5.43 2.19
C GLU A 43 20.42 -4.20 1.60
N ILE A 44 19.96 -3.69 0.45
CA ILE A 44 20.56 -2.49 -0.15
C ILE A 44 20.28 -1.22 0.67
N THR A 45 19.19 -1.15 1.40
CA THR A 45 18.91 -0.02 2.32
C THR A 45 19.95 0.06 3.42
N VAL A 46 20.35 -1.07 4.00
CA VAL A 46 21.46 -1.13 4.97
C VAL A 46 22.75 -0.59 4.36
N ASN A 47 23.08 -1.05 3.14
CA ASN A 47 24.29 -0.61 2.45
C ASN A 47 24.27 0.90 2.13
N ILE A 48 23.12 1.41 1.70
CA ILE A 48 22.92 2.85 1.43
C ILE A 48 23.11 3.68 2.70
N LEU A 49 22.51 3.27 3.81
CA LEU A 49 22.59 4.00 5.08
C LEU A 49 24.00 3.98 5.69
N ARG A 50 24.79 2.94 5.43
CA ARG A 50 26.19 2.85 5.87
C ARG A 50 27.16 3.59 4.95
N HIS A 51 26.75 3.93 3.72
CA HIS A 51 27.64 4.49 2.74
C HIS A 51 28.04 5.93 3.07
N LYS A 52 29.35 6.14 3.34
CA LYS A 52 29.91 7.46 3.59
C LYS A 52 30.13 8.23 2.29
N ASP A 53 29.93 9.53 2.33
CA ASP A 53 30.32 10.39 1.22
C ASP A 53 31.86 10.58 1.19
N LYS A 54 32.39 10.92 0.02
CA LYS A 54 33.83 11.17 -0.18
C LYS A 54 34.34 12.38 0.61
N SER A 55 33.48 13.36 0.88
CA SER A 55 33.84 14.56 1.64
C SER A 55 33.63 14.33 3.12
N GLU A 56 32.39 14.33 3.58
CA GLU A 56 32.02 14.17 5.00
C GLU A 56 30.57 13.68 5.09
N GLY A 57 30.25 12.95 6.14
CA GLY A 57 28.89 12.47 6.44
C GLY A 57 28.47 11.26 5.58
N TYR A 58 27.18 11.10 5.39
CA TYR A 58 26.61 10.02 4.63
C TYR A 58 26.09 10.52 3.28
N LEU A 59 26.31 9.74 2.22
CA LEU A 59 25.89 10.11 0.87
C LEU A 59 24.37 10.32 0.77
N ILE A 60 23.59 9.52 1.47
CA ILE A 60 22.11 9.61 1.47
C ILE A 60 21.61 11.00 1.89
N ASP A 61 22.30 11.69 2.79
CA ASP A 61 21.92 13.03 3.25
C ASP A 61 22.18 14.13 2.20
N LYS A 62 22.92 13.81 1.14
CA LYS A 62 23.24 14.71 0.03
C LYS A 62 22.47 14.40 -1.25
N ILE A 63 21.69 13.33 -1.26
CA ILE A 63 20.85 12.97 -2.41
C ILE A 63 19.60 13.86 -2.39
N LEU A 64 19.31 14.48 -3.54
CA LEU A 64 18.10 15.29 -3.70
C LEU A 64 16.85 14.41 -3.57
N ASP A 65 15.86 14.89 -2.84
CA ASP A 65 14.59 14.21 -2.54
C ASP A 65 13.60 14.23 -3.73
N THR A 66 14.08 13.86 -4.90
CA THR A 66 13.29 13.67 -6.12
C THR A 66 13.50 12.26 -6.66
N ALA A 67 12.44 11.54 -6.96
CA ALA A 67 12.53 10.16 -7.44
C ALA A 67 11.94 10.00 -8.84
N GLY A 68 12.78 9.56 -9.79
CA GLY A 68 12.34 9.26 -11.15
C GLY A 68 11.62 7.93 -11.28
N GLN A 69 11.00 7.71 -12.45
CA GLN A 69 10.33 6.45 -12.78
C GLN A 69 10.52 6.11 -14.28
N LYS A 70 10.59 4.79 -14.58
CA LYS A 70 10.68 4.28 -15.95
C LYS A 70 9.34 3.78 -16.52
N GLY A 71 8.22 3.99 -15.82
CA GLY A 71 6.87 3.73 -16.32
C GLY A 71 6.24 2.40 -15.92
N THR A 72 6.98 1.40 -15.40
CA THR A 72 6.40 0.10 -15.02
C THR A 72 5.34 0.20 -13.92
N GLY A 73 5.54 1.08 -12.92
CA GLY A 73 4.53 1.35 -11.90
C GLY A 73 3.26 1.97 -12.49
N LYS A 74 3.42 2.95 -13.39
CA LYS A 74 2.31 3.57 -14.13
C LYS A 74 1.51 2.51 -14.91
N TRP A 75 2.17 1.62 -15.64
CA TRP A 75 1.49 0.57 -16.40
C TRP A 75 0.74 -0.40 -15.48
N SER A 76 1.32 -0.77 -14.34
CA SER A 76 0.62 -1.61 -13.36
C SER A 76 -0.67 -0.97 -12.86
N VAL A 77 -0.65 0.34 -12.58
CA VAL A 77 -1.84 1.09 -12.13
C VAL A 77 -2.90 1.17 -13.24
N ILE A 78 -2.51 1.48 -14.47
CA ILE A 78 -3.44 1.54 -15.62
C ILE A 78 -4.12 0.18 -15.81
N ASN A 79 -3.35 -0.90 -15.89
CA ASN A 79 -3.91 -2.25 -16.07
C ASN A 79 -4.84 -2.65 -14.91
N ALA A 80 -4.50 -2.28 -13.68
CA ALA A 80 -5.38 -2.55 -12.54
C ALA A 80 -6.72 -1.80 -12.65
N MET A 81 -6.71 -0.54 -13.10
CA MET A 81 -7.93 0.23 -13.37
C MET A 81 -8.78 -0.39 -14.48
N GLU A 82 -8.17 -0.82 -15.59
CA GLU A 82 -8.85 -1.49 -16.70
C GLU A 82 -9.47 -2.83 -16.28
N LEU A 83 -8.83 -3.52 -15.35
CA LEU A 83 -9.32 -4.79 -14.78
C LEU A 83 -10.29 -4.60 -13.61
N GLY A 84 -10.58 -3.36 -13.19
CA GLY A 84 -11.42 -3.07 -12.02
C GLY A 84 -10.81 -3.54 -10.69
N MET A 85 -9.46 -3.56 -10.57
CA MET A 85 -8.77 -4.07 -9.39
C MET A 85 -8.20 -2.95 -8.52
N PRO A 86 -8.43 -2.99 -7.19
CA PRO A 86 -7.90 -1.98 -6.28
C PRO A 86 -6.39 -2.17 -6.06
N LEU A 87 -5.57 -1.29 -6.62
CA LEU A 87 -4.10 -1.27 -6.50
C LEU A 87 -3.61 -0.01 -5.76
N GLY A 88 -4.32 0.40 -4.71
CA GLY A 88 -4.17 1.70 -4.08
C GLY A 88 -2.77 1.99 -3.54
N LEU A 89 -2.10 1.02 -2.89
CA LEU A 89 -0.76 1.23 -2.35
C LEU A 89 0.27 1.49 -3.46
N ILE A 90 0.24 0.70 -4.53
CA ILE A 90 1.18 0.85 -5.65
C ILE A 90 0.90 2.16 -6.40
N ALA A 91 -0.38 2.51 -6.58
CA ALA A 91 -0.79 3.79 -7.16
C ALA A 91 -0.26 4.97 -6.31
N THR A 92 -0.42 4.91 -4.99
CA THR A 92 0.13 5.90 -4.06
C THR A 92 1.65 6.03 -4.26
N ALA A 93 2.39 4.94 -4.31
CA ALA A 93 3.84 4.98 -4.52
C ALA A 93 4.24 5.63 -5.86
N VAL A 94 3.43 5.45 -6.91
CA VAL A 94 3.65 6.12 -8.22
C VAL A 94 3.38 7.61 -8.11
N PHE A 95 2.30 8.02 -7.46
CA PHE A 95 1.94 9.43 -7.28
C PHE A 95 2.93 10.16 -6.37
N GLU A 96 3.45 9.51 -5.32
CA GLU A 96 4.47 10.11 -4.45
C GLU A 96 5.76 10.41 -5.23
N ARG A 97 6.19 9.56 -6.16
CA ARG A 97 7.31 9.88 -7.05
C ARG A 97 7.00 11.10 -7.92
N SER A 98 5.80 11.20 -8.46
CA SER A 98 5.38 12.34 -9.28
C SER A 98 5.34 13.63 -8.45
N LEU A 99 4.85 13.58 -7.21
CA LEU A 99 4.86 14.72 -6.28
C LEU A 99 6.31 15.08 -5.87
N SER A 100 7.16 14.08 -5.63
CA SER A 100 8.58 14.33 -5.28
C SER A 100 9.30 15.11 -6.36
N ALA A 101 9.00 14.87 -7.64
CA ALA A 101 9.59 15.58 -8.77
C ALA A 101 9.18 17.07 -8.85
N GLN A 102 8.11 17.47 -8.16
CA GLN A 102 7.66 18.88 -8.12
C GLN A 102 8.38 19.68 -7.02
N LYS A 103 9.70 19.62 -6.97
CA LYS A 103 10.53 20.16 -5.88
C LYS A 103 10.25 21.63 -5.59
N SER A 104 10.27 22.48 -6.61
CA SER A 104 10.05 23.95 -6.45
C SER A 104 8.66 24.26 -5.90
N LEU A 105 7.63 23.50 -6.30
CA LEU A 105 6.27 23.65 -5.77
C LEU A 105 6.23 23.27 -4.27
N ARG A 106 6.85 22.15 -3.91
CA ARG A 106 6.92 21.70 -2.51
C ARG A 106 7.66 22.70 -1.61
N GLU A 107 8.77 23.28 -2.10
CA GLU A 107 9.50 24.33 -1.39
C GLU A 107 8.68 25.61 -1.23
N THR A 108 7.90 25.98 -2.23
CA THR A 108 6.99 27.14 -2.14
C THR A 108 5.88 26.87 -1.14
N ALA A 109 5.24 25.70 -1.21
CA ALA A 109 4.17 25.33 -0.29
C ALA A 109 4.65 25.25 1.17
N SER A 110 5.85 24.68 1.42
CA SER A 110 6.40 24.56 2.77
C SER A 110 6.68 25.90 3.47
N LYS A 111 6.88 26.97 2.71
CA LYS A 111 7.01 28.34 3.23
C LYS A 111 5.67 28.96 3.63
N GLN A 112 4.59 28.53 2.98
CA GLN A 112 3.23 29.03 3.22
C GLN A 112 2.48 28.22 4.29
N PHE A 113 2.72 26.92 4.34
CA PHE A 113 2.09 25.98 5.28
C PHE A 113 3.17 25.39 6.19
N VAL A 114 3.26 25.92 7.40
CA VAL A 114 4.25 25.45 8.37
C VAL A 114 3.67 24.27 9.15
N CYS A 115 4.18 23.07 8.86
CA CYS A 115 3.87 21.88 9.66
C CYS A 115 4.47 22.01 11.07
N ARG A 116 3.63 21.85 12.10
CA ARG A 116 4.03 21.95 13.51
C ARG A 116 4.12 20.56 14.10
N ARG A 117 5.32 20.01 14.10
CA ARG A 117 5.56 18.76 14.85
C ARG A 117 5.51 19.03 16.33
N SER A 118 4.90 18.13 17.08
CA SER A 118 4.95 18.22 18.54
C SER A 118 6.38 17.91 19.00
N GLN A 119 6.74 18.39 20.21
CA GLN A 119 7.98 17.98 20.86
C GLN A 119 7.77 16.71 21.70
N ALA A 120 6.87 15.84 21.29
CA ALA A 120 6.56 14.61 22.00
C ALA A 120 7.79 13.70 22.03
N VAL A 121 8.10 13.21 23.22
CA VAL A 121 9.15 12.21 23.41
C VAL A 121 8.53 10.83 23.25
N TYR A 122 8.98 10.09 22.24
CA TYR A 122 8.53 8.74 21.98
C TYR A 122 9.47 7.69 22.60
N ASN A 123 8.90 6.60 23.10
CA ASN A 123 9.71 5.42 23.41
C ASN A 123 10.25 4.83 22.10
N LYS A 124 11.54 5.05 21.85
CA LYS A 124 12.19 4.65 20.58
C LYS A 124 12.05 3.15 20.33
N SER A 125 12.23 2.31 21.35
CA SER A 125 12.15 0.85 21.19
C SER A 125 10.73 0.37 20.79
N GLU A 126 9.69 0.95 21.38
CA GLU A 126 8.30 0.63 21.05
C GLU A 126 7.96 1.13 19.65
N MET A 127 8.32 2.37 19.34
CA MET A 127 8.03 2.94 18.03
C MET A 127 8.76 2.19 16.89
N VAL A 128 9.98 1.71 17.10
CA VAL A 128 10.70 0.84 16.14
C VAL A 128 9.93 -0.45 15.90
N LYS A 129 9.30 -1.05 16.91
CA LYS A 129 8.42 -2.22 16.74
C LYS A 129 7.15 -1.87 15.95
N ASP A 130 6.60 -0.69 16.16
CA ASP A 130 5.43 -0.23 15.40
C ASP A 130 5.79 0.03 13.92
N ILE A 131 6.97 0.62 13.65
CA ILE A 131 7.49 0.79 12.29
C ILE A 131 7.71 -0.56 11.61
N TYR A 132 8.30 -1.53 12.32
CA TYR A 132 8.42 -2.91 11.82
C TYR A 132 7.06 -3.49 11.44
N SER A 133 6.09 -3.35 12.34
CA SER A 133 4.74 -3.88 12.15
C SER A 133 4.06 -3.25 10.93
N ALA A 134 4.16 -1.93 10.81
CA ALA A 134 3.60 -1.20 9.67
C ALA A 134 4.29 -1.58 8.36
N LEU A 135 5.62 -1.66 8.36
CA LEU A 135 6.39 -2.02 7.18
C LEU A 135 6.04 -3.44 6.71
N TYR A 136 6.05 -4.41 7.62
CA TYR A 136 5.78 -5.80 7.25
C TYR A 136 4.34 -6.00 6.79
N ALA A 137 3.35 -5.52 7.55
CA ALA A 137 1.94 -5.60 7.16
C ALA A 137 1.66 -4.93 5.81
N SER A 138 2.20 -3.74 5.58
CA SER A 138 2.01 -3.02 4.32
C SER A 138 2.71 -3.70 3.14
N LYS A 139 3.88 -4.34 3.36
CA LYS A 139 4.52 -5.18 2.33
C LYS A 139 3.61 -6.35 1.97
N LEU A 140 3.02 -7.05 2.93
CA LEU A 140 2.08 -8.15 2.68
C LEU A 140 0.85 -7.65 1.87
N VAL A 141 0.31 -6.48 2.19
CA VAL A 141 -0.77 -5.85 1.41
C VAL A 141 -0.32 -5.54 -0.02
N SER A 142 0.87 -4.98 -0.21
CA SER A 142 1.40 -4.65 -1.53
C SER A 142 1.46 -5.88 -2.44
N TYR A 143 2.00 -6.99 -1.93
CA TYR A 143 2.05 -8.24 -2.69
C TYR A 143 0.65 -8.83 -2.90
N ALA A 144 -0.22 -8.78 -1.90
CA ALA A 144 -1.60 -9.25 -2.04
C ALA A 144 -2.36 -8.51 -3.14
N GLN A 145 -2.21 -7.18 -3.22
CA GLN A 145 -2.78 -6.39 -4.31
C GLN A 145 -2.20 -6.80 -5.68
N GLY A 146 -0.88 -6.97 -5.77
CA GLY A 146 -0.22 -7.39 -7.01
C GLY A 146 -0.68 -8.78 -7.49
N PHE A 147 -0.73 -9.75 -6.59
CA PHE A 147 -1.22 -11.11 -6.93
C PHE A 147 -2.71 -11.13 -7.28
N ALA A 148 -3.52 -10.27 -6.65
CA ALA A 148 -4.94 -10.14 -7.01
C ALA A 148 -5.12 -9.59 -8.45
N VAL A 149 -4.30 -8.62 -8.86
CA VAL A 149 -4.29 -8.13 -10.26
C VAL A 149 -3.85 -9.22 -11.22
N LEU A 150 -2.80 -9.99 -10.89
CA LEU A 150 -2.34 -11.12 -11.72
C LEU A 150 -3.44 -12.19 -11.87
N GLN A 151 -4.12 -12.55 -10.78
CA GLN A 151 -5.24 -13.50 -10.84
C GLN A 151 -6.36 -12.96 -11.72
N ARG A 152 -6.76 -11.71 -11.54
CA ARG A 152 -7.81 -11.08 -12.33
C ARG A 152 -7.45 -11.02 -13.82
N ALA A 153 -6.21 -10.68 -14.15
CA ALA A 153 -5.72 -10.69 -15.52
C ALA A 153 -5.71 -12.11 -16.11
N SER A 154 -5.27 -13.10 -15.31
CA SER A 154 -5.30 -14.52 -15.71
C SER A 154 -6.70 -14.97 -16.08
N ASP A 155 -7.71 -14.59 -15.27
CA ASP A 155 -9.11 -14.94 -15.53
C ASP A 155 -9.66 -14.20 -16.76
N ALA A 156 -9.39 -12.88 -16.86
CA ALA A 156 -9.91 -12.03 -17.93
C ALA A 156 -9.34 -12.41 -19.32
N PHE A 157 -8.09 -12.84 -19.37
CA PHE A 157 -7.40 -13.17 -20.63
C PHE A 157 -7.17 -14.67 -20.83
N ALA A 158 -7.72 -15.53 -19.98
CA ALA A 158 -7.56 -16.99 -20.02
C ALA A 158 -6.09 -17.45 -20.05
N TRP A 159 -5.20 -16.78 -19.30
CA TRP A 159 -3.77 -17.09 -19.29
C TRP A 159 -3.41 -18.31 -18.45
N ASN A 160 -4.30 -18.75 -17.55
CA ASN A 160 -4.07 -19.88 -16.65
C ASN A 160 -2.76 -19.77 -15.87
N LEU A 161 -2.46 -18.60 -15.29
CA LEU A 161 -1.22 -18.35 -14.59
C LEU A 161 -1.07 -19.25 -13.35
N ASP A 162 0.09 -19.87 -13.21
CA ASP A 162 0.49 -20.53 -11.97
C ASP A 162 1.13 -19.49 -11.02
N LEU A 163 0.32 -18.92 -10.10
CA LEU A 163 0.75 -17.90 -9.18
C LEU A 163 1.82 -18.40 -8.18
N ALA A 164 1.81 -19.69 -7.85
CA ALA A 164 2.84 -20.28 -7.00
C ALA A 164 4.20 -20.30 -7.71
N SER A 165 4.23 -20.70 -8.98
CA SER A 165 5.45 -20.65 -9.80
C SER A 165 5.95 -19.23 -10.00
N ILE A 166 5.07 -18.24 -10.19
CA ILE A 166 5.43 -16.82 -10.26
C ILE A 166 6.09 -16.37 -8.96
N ALA A 167 5.50 -16.69 -7.80
CA ALA A 167 6.09 -16.35 -6.51
C ALA A 167 7.49 -16.97 -6.31
N ARG A 168 7.68 -18.22 -6.73
CA ARG A 168 8.99 -18.88 -6.69
C ARG A 168 10.01 -18.25 -7.63
N MET A 169 9.59 -17.90 -8.84
CA MET A 169 10.46 -17.22 -9.80
C MET A 169 10.99 -15.89 -9.26
N TRP A 170 10.18 -15.14 -8.53
CA TRP A 170 10.59 -13.86 -7.95
C TRP A 170 11.56 -13.96 -6.77
N ARG A 171 11.85 -15.17 -6.25
CA ARG A 171 12.85 -15.38 -5.20
C ARG A 171 14.30 -15.24 -5.68
N GLY A 172 14.57 -15.40 -6.96
CA GLY A 172 15.90 -15.39 -7.53
C GLY A 172 16.08 -14.28 -8.56
N GLY A 173 17.14 -13.45 -8.42
CA GLY A 173 17.51 -12.46 -9.40
C GLY A 173 16.55 -11.30 -9.60
N CYS A 174 15.56 -11.12 -8.73
CA CYS A 174 14.55 -10.08 -8.83
C CYS A 174 14.72 -9.02 -7.74
N ILE A 175 14.45 -7.74 -8.08
CA ILE A 175 14.49 -6.61 -7.13
C ILE A 175 13.51 -6.80 -5.98
N ILE A 176 12.39 -7.46 -6.23
CA ILE A 176 11.36 -7.74 -5.20
C ILE A 176 11.60 -9.06 -4.46
N ARG A 177 12.77 -9.68 -4.58
CA ARG A 177 13.15 -10.88 -3.80
C ARG A 177 12.90 -10.66 -2.31
N SER A 178 12.08 -11.53 -1.71
CA SER A 178 11.72 -11.49 -0.29
C SER A 178 11.49 -12.90 0.25
N ILE A 179 11.74 -13.11 1.53
CA ILE A 179 11.62 -14.44 2.16
C ILE A 179 10.17 -14.95 2.11
N PHE A 180 9.19 -14.09 2.33
CA PHE A 180 7.76 -14.47 2.37
C PHE A 180 7.16 -14.83 1.00
N LEU A 181 7.92 -14.73 -0.09
CA LEU A 181 7.51 -15.30 -1.39
C LEU A 181 7.34 -16.83 -1.32
N ASN A 182 8.02 -17.51 -0.38
CA ASN A 182 7.79 -18.93 -0.11
C ASN A 182 6.39 -19.16 0.45
N ASP A 183 5.97 -18.33 1.39
CA ASP A 183 4.65 -18.43 2.03
C ASP A 183 3.54 -18.09 1.03
N ILE A 184 3.79 -17.15 0.10
CA ILE A 184 2.88 -16.88 -1.03
C ILE A 184 2.75 -18.10 -1.93
N ALA A 185 3.87 -18.73 -2.32
CA ALA A 185 3.84 -19.92 -3.15
C ALA A 185 3.07 -21.05 -2.46
N THR A 186 3.35 -21.31 -1.16
CA THR A 186 2.63 -22.29 -0.37
C THR A 186 1.13 -22.03 -0.30
N ALA A 187 0.71 -20.77 -0.14
CA ALA A 187 -0.70 -20.40 -0.11
C ALA A 187 -1.42 -20.72 -1.43
N PHE A 188 -0.77 -20.48 -2.57
CA PHE A 188 -1.35 -20.79 -3.88
C PHE A 188 -1.25 -22.26 -4.31
N GLU A 189 -0.45 -23.08 -3.59
CA GLU A 189 -0.39 -24.54 -3.77
C GLU A 189 -1.40 -25.30 -2.93
N ALA A 190 -1.97 -24.66 -1.93
CA ALA A 190 -2.95 -25.28 -1.06
C ALA A 190 -4.13 -25.82 -1.89
N LYS A 191 -4.70 -26.96 -1.49
CA LYS A 191 -5.86 -27.59 -2.14
C LYS A 191 -7.02 -26.59 -2.23
N ASP A 192 -7.26 -25.86 -1.15
CA ASP A 192 -8.25 -24.78 -1.09
C ASP A 192 -7.52 -23.44 -1.25
N LYS A 193 -7.35 -23.03 -2.52
CA LYS A 193 -6.68 -21.77 -2.84
C LYS A 193 -7.44 -20.59 -2.25
N PRO A 194 -6.75 -19.64 -1.60
CA PRO A 194 -7.41 -18.48 -1.00
C PRO A 194 -7.97 -17.56 -2.10
N LYS A 195 -9.20 -17.08 -1.91
CA LYS A 195 -9.79 -16.04 -2.79
C LYS A 195 -9.01 -14.73 -2.79
N HIS A 196 -8.26 -14.48 -1.74
CA HIS A 196 -7.37 -13.35 -1.58
C HIS A 196 -6.21 -13.74 -0.66
N LEU A 197 -4.98 -13.35 -0.99
CA LEU A 197 -3.77 -13.79 -0.29
C LEU A 197 -3.83 -13.55 1.23
N LEU A 198 -4.34 -12.40 1.67
CA LEU A 198 -4.45 -12.07 3.10
C LEU A 198 -5.46 -12.97 3.87
N LEU A 199 -6.26 -13.77 3.18
CA LEU A 199 -7.16 -14.75 3.80
C LEU A 199 -6.49 -16.11 4.04
N ALA A 200 -5.33 -16.38 3.45
CA ALA A 200 -4.57 -17.60 3.73
C ALA A 200 -4.11 -17.61 5.19
N PRO A 201 -4.09 -18.79 5.86
CA PRO A 201 -3.88 -18.89 7.32
C PRO A 201 -2.63 -18.15 7.81
N TYR A 202 -1.49 -18.33 7.13
CA TYR A 202 -0.25 -17.65 7.48
C TYR A 202 -0.42 -16.11 7.46
N PHE A 203 -0.90 -15.55 6.36
CA PHE A 203 -1.03 -14.10 6.21
C PHE A 203 -2.09 -13.52 7.15
N LYS A 204 -3.20 -14.23 7.36
CA LYS A 204 -4.22 -13.83 8.34
C LYS A 204 -3.61 -13.70 9.74
N ASN A 205 -2.82 -14.67 10.19
CA ASN A 205 -2.17 -14.65 11.50
C ASN A 205 -1.17 -13.48 11.59
N GLU A 206 -0.32 -13.29 10.57
CA GLU A 206 0.61 -12.17 10.54
C GLU A 206 -0.12 -10.82 10.64
N MET A 207 -1.16 -10.61 9.85
CA MET A 207 -1.94 -9.37 9.88
C MET A 207 -2.53 -9.10 11.26
N GLN A 208 -3.03 -10.13 11.96
CA GLN A 208 -3.57 -9.98 13.32
C GLN A 208 -2.50 -9.54 14.33
N LEU A 209 -1.30 -10.10 14.23
CA LEU A 209 -0.18 -9.75 15.11
C LEU A 209 0.34 -8.32 14.87
N LEU A 210 0.36 -7.89 13.62
CA LEU A 210 0.96 -6.62 13.22
C LEU A 210 0.01 -5.41 13.33
N LEU A 211 -1.30 -5.66 13.37
CA LEU A 211 -2.31 -4.61 13.21
C LEU A 211 -2.22 -3.51 14.28
N SER A 212 -1.91 -3.85 15.53
CA SER A 212 -1.85 -2.88 16.62
C SER A 212 -0.74 -1.84 16.40
N GLY A 213 0.48 -2.30 16.15
CA GLY A 213 1.63 -1.42 15.90
C GLY A 213 1.46 -0.62 14.60
N TRP A 214 0.91 -1.25 13.56
CA TRP A 214 0.62 -0.56 12.30
C TRP A 214 -0.35 0.61 12.47
N LYS A 215 -1.47 0.39 13.15
CA LYS A 215 -2.43 1.45 13.47
C LYS A 215 -1.79 2.58 14.28
N HIS A 216 -1.02 2.21 15.29
CA HIS A 216 -0.37 3.18 16.16
C HIS A 216 0.60 4.05 15.37
N LEU A 217 1.46 3.44 14.54
CA LEU A 217 2.39 4.20 13.68
C LEU A 217 1.66 5.20 12.79
N VAL A 218 0.65 4.77 12.04
CA VAL A 218 -0.08 5.66 11.12
C VAL A 218 -0.75 6.80 11.89
N ALA A 219 -1.40 6.52 13.03
CA ALA A 219 -2.04 7.53 13.85
C ALA A 219 -1.04 8.56 14.40
N GLN A 220 0.11 8.12 14.91
CA GLN A 220 1.14 9.02 15.42
C GLN A 220 1.78 9.84 14.30
N SER A 221 2.06 9.23 13.15
CA SER A 221 2.60 9.97 12.00
C SER A 221 1.67 11.09 11.54
N MET A 222 0.35 10.83 11.47
CA MET A 222 -0.62 11.86 11.12
C MET A 222 -0.70 12.96 12.17
N LYS A 223 -0.69 12.61 13.46
CA LYS A 223 -0.69 13.59 14.57
C LYS A 223 0.53 14.50 14.53
N GLU A 224 1.68 13.99 14.11
CA GLU A 224 2.93 14.72 13.99
C GLU A 224 3.13 15.38 12.62
N GLU A 225 2.08 15.43 11.80
CA GLU A 225 2.10 16.01 10.45
C GLU A 225 3.21 15.39 9.57
N LEU A 226 3.50 14.11 9.78
CA LEU A 226 4.52 13.36 9.04
C LEU A 226 3.86 12.51 7.96
N PRO A 227 4.12 12.76 6.67
CA PRO A 227 3.47 12.02 5.61
C PRO A 227 3.96 10.57 5.55
N VAL A 228 3.00 9.63 5.58
CA VAL A 228 3.20 8.18 5.41
C VAL A 228 2.12 7.62 4.48
N PRO A 229 2.04 8.11 3.24
CA PRO A 229 0.93 7.84 2.33
C PRO A 229 0.79 6.35 1.99
N ALA A 230 1.87 5.61 1.79
CA ALA A 230 1.79 4.19 1.46
C ALA A 230 1.37 3.33 2.67
N PHE A 231 1.87 3.61 3.89
CA PHE A 231 1.38 2.96 5.11
C PHE A 231 -0.11 3.22 5.33
N SER A 232 -0.54 4.46 5.13
CA SER A 232 -1.96 4.87 5.27
C SER A 232 -2.84 4.22 4.21
N SER A 233 -2.41 4.20 2.95
CA SER A 233 -3.14 3.56 1.85
C SER A 233 -3.31 2.06 2.08
N ALA A 234 -2.24 1.37 2.51
CA ALA A 234 -2.28 -0.04 2.83
C ALA A 234 -3.26 -0.35 3.98
N LEU A 235 -3.22 0.45 5.06
CA LEU A 235 -4.10 0.28 6.21
C LEU A 235 -5.57 0.51 5.84
N ASN A 236 -5.86 1.54 5.06
CA ASN A 236 -7.22 1.81 4.58
C ASN A 236 -7.73 0.70 3.65
N TYR A 237 -6.87 0.19 2.74
CA TYR A 237 -7.21 -0.96 1.92
C TYR A 237 -7.58 -2.18 2.79
N PHE A 238 -6.75 -2.48 3.80
CA PHE A 238 -7.01 -3.59 4.71
C PHE A 238 -8.34 -3.41 5.45
N TYR A 239 -8.62 -2.23 5.98
CA TYR A 239 -9.90 -1.96 6.65
C TYR A 239 -11.10 -2.10 5.71
N SER A 240 -10.99 -1.60 4.48
CA SER A 240 -12.05 -1.77 3.49
C SER A 240 -12.27 -3.24 3.15
N LEU A 241 -11.18 -4.02 3.01
CA LEU A 241 -11.25 -5.46 2.70
C LEU A 241 -11.95 -6.27 3.81
N VAL A 242 -11.75 -5.90 5.08
CA VAL A 242 -12.34 -6.63 6.23
C VAL A 242 -13.68 -6.06 6.69
N SER A 243 -14.18 -5.01 6.04
CA SER A 243 -15.46 -4.37 6.36
C SER A 243 -16.59 -5.00 5.53
N ALA A 244 -17.54 -5.65 6.21
CA ALA A 244 -18.69 -6.24 5.52
C ALA A 244 -19.62 -5.18 4.90
N LYS A 245 -19.60 -3.94 5.39
CA LYS A 245 -20.35 -2.80 4.87
C LYS A 245 -19.41 -1.63 4.62
N LEU A 246 -19.56 -0.99 3.48
CA LEU A 246 -18.81 0.19 3.07
C LEU A 246 -19.78 1.34 2.76
N PRO A 247 -19.31 2.60 2.77
CA PRO A 247 -20.16 3.77 2.45
C PRO A 247 -20.50 3.89 0.95
N ALA A 248 -20.25 2.84 0.16
CA ALA A 248 -20.54 2.78 -1.27
C ALA A 248 -22.05 2.86 -1.59
N ASN A 249 -22.90 2.53 -0.61
CA ASN A 249 -24.34 2.72 -0.71
C ASN A 249 -24.71 4.20 -0.95
N MET A 250 -24.03 5.14 -0.29
CA MET A 250 -24.24 6.58 -0.50
C MET A 250 -23.83 6.98 -1.93
N ILE A 251 -22.69 6.48 -2.41
CA ILE A 251 -22.24 6.74 -3.79
C ILE A 251 -23.28 6.22 -4.78
N GLN A 252 -23.79 5.01 -4.58
CA GLN A 252 -24.77 4.42 -5.50
C GLN A 252 -26.13 5.14 -5.43
N ALA A 253 -26.56 5.57 -4.23
CA ALA A 253 -27.75 6.40 -4.10
C ALA A 253 -27.62 7.75 -4.82
N GLN A 254 -26.46 8.42 -4.70
CA GLN A 254 -26.18 9.65 -5.44
C GLN A 254 -26.20 9.44 -6.96
N ARG A 255 -25.60 8.36 -7.44
CA ARG A 255 -25.62 8.00 -8.88
C ARG A 255 -27.05 7.76 -9.37
N ASP A 256 -27.88 7.11 -8.58
CA ASP A 256 -29.28 6.89 -8.91
C ASP A 256 -30.08 8.19 -8.88
N TYR A 257 -29.81 9.05 -7.91
CA TYR A 257 -30.49 10.35 -7.76
C TYR A 257 -30.28 11.26 -8.98
N PHE A 258 -29.04 11.44 -9.44
CA PHE A 258 -28.76 12.36 -10.54
C PHE A 258 -28.82 11.72 -11.93
N GLY A 259 -28.78 10.41 -12.06
CA GLY A 259 -28.63 9.75 -13.36
C GLY A 259 -29.39 8.43 -13.51
N ALA A 260 -30.28 8.07 -12.60
CA ALA A 260 -31.03 6.82 -12.62
C ALA A 260 -30.17 5.57 -12.87
N HIS A 261 -28.96 5.54 -12.25
CA HIS A 261 -28.00 4.46 -12.44
C HIS A 261 -28.33 3.18 -11.68
N THR A 262 -29.50 3.10 -11.09
CA THR A 262 -30.05 1.95 -10.37
C THR A 262 -29.16 1.44 -9.22
N PHE A 263 -29.73 0.67 -8.32
CA PHE A 263 -29.05 0.05 -7.18
C PHE A 263 -29.67 -1.30 -6.86
N GLU A 264 -28.88 -2.19 -6.26
CA GLU A 264 -29.38 -3.40 -5.64
C GLU A 264 -29.82 -3.09 -4.18
N ARG A 265 -30.88 -3.74 -3.72
CA ARG A 265 -31.36 -3.63 -2.34
C ARG A 265 -30.78 -4.75 -1.47
N THR A 266 -30.61 -4.50 -0.18
CA THR A 266 -30.13 -5.51 0.77
C THR A 266 -31.22 -6.49 1.24
N ASP A 267 -32.47 -6.15 1.01
CA ASP A 267 -33.66 -6.91 1.35
C ASP A 267 -34.28 -7.64 0.13
N GLU A 268 -33.57 -7.61 -1.00
CA GLU A 268 -33.96 -8.28 -2.24
C GLU A 268 -32.85 -9.22 -2.75
N LEU A 269 -33.17 -10.06 -3.73
CA LEU A 269 -32.22 -10.99 -4.33
C LEU A 269 -31.15 -10.23 -5.13
N ARG A 270 -29.91 -10.74 -5.10
CA ARG A 270 -28.81 -10.19 -5.91
C ARG A 270 -29.13 -10.24 -7.40
N GLY A 271 -28.69 -9.21 -8.13
CA GLY A 271 -28.94 -9.06 -9.57
C GLY A 271 -30.25 -8.37 -9.91
N GLN A 272 -31.07 -7.99 -8.94
CA GLN A 272 -32.26 -7.17 -9.13
C GLN A 272 -31.93 -5.69 -8.91
N PHE A 273 -32.19 -4.86 -9.91
CA PHE A 273 -31.84 -3.45 -9.93
C PHE A 273 -33.07 -2.57 -9.84
N PHE A 274 -33.01 -1.58 -8.94
CA PHE A 274 -34.08 -0.66 -8.60
C PHE A 274 -33.66 0.78 -8.93
N HIS A 275 -34.64 1.61 -9.27
CA HIS A 275 -34.51 3.06 -9.37
C HIS A 275 -35.54 3.69 -8.43
N GLU A 276 -35.18 4.75 -7.75
CA GLU A 276 -36.10 5.51 -6.90
C GLU A 276 -36.37 6.89 -7.50
N ASN A 277 -37.63 7.30 -7.50
CA ASN A 277 -38.01 8.65 -7.87
C ASN A 277 -37.79 9.61 -6.69
N TRP A 278 -36.53 9.92 -6.39
CA TRP A 278 -36.09 10.68 -5.23
C TRP A 278 -36.76 12.05 -5.08
N THR A 279 -37.14 12.69 -6.20
CA THR A 279 -37.70 14.04 -6.22
C THR A 279 -39.22 14.06 -6.32
N GLY A 280 -39.84 12.94 -6.62
CA GLY A 280 -41.28 12.86 -6.94
C GLY A 280 -41.67 13.48 -8.29
N HIS A 281 -40.73 13.98 -9.07
CA HIS A 281 -40.93 14.64 -10.36
C HIS A 281 -40.24 13.92 -11.53
N GLY A 282 -39.45 12.87 -11.28
CA GLY A 282 -38.82 12.05 -12.30
C GLY A 282 -39.78 11.02 -12.91
N GLY A 283 -39.49 10.58 -14.13
CA GLY A 283 -40.15 9.40 -14.73
C GLY A 283 -39.42 8.10 -14.38
N ASP A 284 -39.98 6.96 -14.83
CA ASP A 284 -39.39 5.62 -14.66
C ASP A 284 -38.19 5.37 -15.59
N THR A 285 -37.51 6.42 -16.04
CA THR A 285 -36.38 6.31 -16.97
C THR A 285 -35.15 5.75 -16.24
N LYS A 286 -34.65 4.61 -16.72
CA LYS A 286 -33.42 3.97 -16.23
C LYS A 286 -32.29 4.25 -17.21
N SER A 287 -31.14 4.72 -16.71
CA SER A 287 -29.94 4.81 -17.55
C SER A 287 -29.27 3.44 -17.66
N GLY A 288 -28.58 3.19 -18.78
CA GLY A 288 -27.83 1.95 -18.96
C GLY A 288 -26.73 1.81 -17.88
N THR A 289 -26.56 0.59 -17.34
CA THR A 289 -25.51 0.29 -16.36
C THR A 289 -24.18 0.13 -17.11
N TYR A 290 -23.20 1.00 -16.83
CA TYR A 290 -21.82 0.72 -17.20
C TYR A 290 -21.27 -0.30 -16.16
N ASN A 291 -21.10 -1.53 -16.56
CA ASN A 291 -20.38 -2.52 -15.75
C ASN A 291 -18.89 -2.19 -15.79
N VAL A 292 -18.32 -1.97 -14.62
CA VAL A 292 -16.86 -1.89 -14.41
C VAL A 292 -16.31 -3.31 -14.23
#